data_ec672718d16741b1749a6c5b68815a83
#
_entry.id   ec672718d16741b1749a6c5b68815a83
#
_cell.length_a   1.000
_cell.length_b   1.000
_cell.length_c   1.000
_cell.angle_alpha   90.00
_cell.angle_beta   90.00
_cell.angle_gamma   90.00
#
_symmetry.space_group_name_H-M   'P 1'
#
loop_
_entity.id
_entity.type
_entity.pdbx_description
1 polymer ?
#
loop_
_entity_poly.entity_id
_entity_poly.type
_entity_poly.pdbx_seq_one_letter_code
_entity_poly.pdbx_strand_id
1 'polypeptide(L)'
;MAQYKYRELKPTPEAEAIFRRWLANLNEEFTRHPTPDRRSEIVRDELYQLYLGKPHGGRMNAALSSELATNVLTESFDPRNVTLEPEYYGDIDAEQYAIRKPLIWFWQMFDRSPLGLNHWLGFKFRCMLGHHIFRHMGKGVKIFHNVEFTYGYNLTIEDNCTIHKNVMLDDRGEIILHEGTSVSDYANVYSHTHDINVQADVTNKGTEIGPRARVTYHATVLAGAHIGENAMLGAMGLATKPVEPFVVSVGIPAKGKLQKNRQRSESAPSSDILEA
;
A
#
# COMPACT_ATOMS: atom_id res chain seq x y z
N MET A 1 21.70 -23.46 -12.77
CA MET A 1 20.71 -22.36 -12.89
C MET A 1 21.38 -21.07 -12.48
N ALA A 2 21.23 -19.99 -13.26
CA ALA A 2 21.77 -18.69 -12.86
C ALA A 2 21.01 -18.21 -11.62
N GLN A 3 21.75 -17.85 -10.56
CA GLN A 3 21.17 -17.27 -9.37
C GLN A 3 20.78 -15.83 -9.71
N TYR A 4 19.48 -15.50 -9.58
CA TYR A 4 18.99 -14.16 -9.85
C TYR A 4 19.46 -13.23 -8.74
N LYS A 5 20.31 -12.25 -9.08
CA LYS A 5 20.73 -11.20 -8.14
C LYS A 5 20.03 -9.90 -8.51
N TYR A 6 19.34 -9.30 -7.57
CA TYR A 6 18.81 -7.95 -7.74
C TYR A 6 19.98 -6.95 -7.82
N ARG A 7 19.84 -5.98 -8.72
CA ARG A 7 20.77 -4.85 -8.76
C ARG A 7 20.44 -3.87 -7.65
N GLU A 8 21.46 -3.33 -7.01
CA GLU A 8 21.31 -2.21 -6.10
C GLU A 8 20.79 -0.99 -6.89
N LEU A 9 19.70 -0.40 -6.40
CA LEU A 9 19.14 0.82 -6.98
C LEU A 9 19.80 2.01 -6.29
N LYS A 10 20.55 2.81 -7.06
CA LYS A 10 21.21 4.03 -6.54
C LYS A 10 20.93 5.22 -7.44
N PRO A 11 20.38 6.32 -6.91
CA PRO A 11 20.44 7.63 -7.57
C PRO A 11 21.87 8.17 -7.51
N THR A 12 22.13 9.33 -8.11
CA THR A 12 23.37 10.03 -7.88
C THR A 12 23.51 10.44 -6.40
N PRO A 13 24.72 10.57 -5.85
CA PRO A 13 24.90 10.96 -4.44
C PRO A 13 24.18 12.26 -4.07
N GLU A 14 24.17 13.24 -4.97
CA GLU A 14 23.50 14.53 -4.77
C GLU A 14 21.97 14.35 -4.70
N ALA A 15 21.39 13.56 -5.59
CA ALA A 15 19.97 13.27 -5.59
C ALA A 15 19.58 12.45 -4.35
N GLU A 16 20.40 11.47 -3.96
CA GLU A 16 20.17 10.67 -2.75
C GLU A 16 20.14 11.56 -1.50
N ALA A 17 21.08 12.50 -1.37
CA ALA A 17 21.14 13.43 -0.24
C ALA A 17 19.88 14.29 -0.16
N ILE A 18 19.38 14.80 -1.30
CA ILE A 18 18.15 15.59 -1.37
C ILE A 18 16.93 14.73 -0.97
N PHE A 19 16.81 13.52 -1.54
CA PHE A 19 15.68 12.64 -1.26
C PHE A 19 15.63 12.19 0.20
N ARG A 20 16.79 11.80 0.78
CA ARG A 20 16.87 11.43 2.19
C ARG A 20 16.47 12.59 3.12
N ARG A 21 16.96 13.80 2.83
CA ARG A 21 16.62 14.98 3.61
C ARG A 21 15.12 15.29 3.55
N TRP A 22 14.52 15.23 2.36
CA TRP A 22 13.10 15.46 2.18
C TRP A 22 12.25 14.44 2.95
N LEU A 23 12.57 13.15 2.83
CA LEU A 23 11.87 12.08 3.55
C LEU A 23 12.03 12.22 5.08
N ALA A 24 13.22 12.57 5.55
CA ALA A 24 13.45 12.78 6.98
C ALA A 24 12.63 13.95 7.53
N ASN A 25 12.58 15.07 6.80
CA ASN A 25 11.77 16.23 7.18
C ASN A 25 10.27 15.88 7.22
N LEU A 26 9.76 15.18 6.22
CA LEU A 26 8.36 14.72 6.19
C LEU A 26 8.03 13.83 7.38
N ASN A 27 8.88 12.83 7.64
CA ASN A 27 8.69 11.91 8.76
C ASN A 27 8.67 12.65 10.11
N GLU A 28 9.58 13.62 10.29
CA GLU A 28 9.63 14.44 11.48
C GLU A 28 8.35 15.29 11.64
N GLU A 29 7.89 15.95 10.56
CA GLU A 29 6.68 16.76 10.58
C GLU A 29 5.43 15.91 10.88
N PHE A 30 5.26 14.76 10.27
CA PHE A 30 4.12 13.88 10.54
C PHE A 30 4.15 13.25 11.94
N THR A 31 5.34 13.00 12.49
CA THR A 31 5.51 12.54 13.87
C THR A 31 5.17 13.63 14.88
N ARG A 32 5.64 14.86 14.63
CA ARG A 32 5.39 16.01 15.50
C ARG A 32 3.94 16.48 15.46
N HIS A 33 3.26 16.28 14.34
CA HIS A 33 1.93 16.79 14.06
C HIS A 33 0.94 15.67 13.69
N PRO A 34 0.37 14.97 14.69
CA PRO A 34 -0.51 13.84 14.44
C PRO A 34 -1.96 14.24 14.14
N THR A 35 -2.33 15.51 14.20
CA THR A 35 -3.72 15.95 13.99
C THR A 35 -4.11 15.98 12.51
N PRO A 36 -5.37 15.65 12.16
CA PRO A 36 -5.85 15.66 10.79
C PRO A 36 -5.62 17.00 10.07
N ASP A 37 -5.94 18.11 10.72
CA ASP A 37 -5.81 19.46 10.13
C ASP A 37 -4.36 19.80 9.80
N ARG A 38 -3.45 19.57 10.75
CA ARG A 38 -2.04 19.91 10.52
C ARG A 38 -1.40 18.99 9.47
N ARG A 39 -1.74 17.70 9.46
CA ARG A 39 -1.32 16.79 8.39
C ARG A 39 -1.85 17.24 7.03
N SER A 40 -3.10 17.71 6.97
CA SER A 40 -3.69 18.24 5.73
C SER A 40 -2.94 19.47 5.22
N GLU A 41 -2.57 20.39 6.10
CA GLU A 41 -1.77 21.57 5.72
C GLU A 41 -0.39 21.18 5.15
N ILE A 42 0.31 20.25 5.81
CA ILE A 42 1.62 19.77 5.36
C ILE A 42 1.48 19.11 3.97
N VAL A 43 0.51 18.22 3.80
CA VAL A 43 0.28 17.52 2.52
C VAL A 43 -0.09 18.49 1.41
N ARG A 44 -0.99 19.45 1.66
CA ARG A 44 -1.35 20.50 0.72
C ARG A 44 -0.10 21.26 0.25
N ASP A 45 0.71 21.72 1.19
CA ASP A 45 1.89 22.54 0.90
C ASP A 45 2.95 21.74 0.11
N GLU A 46 3.16 20.48 0.46
CA GLU A 46 4.06 19.58 -0.26
C GLU A 46 3.54 19.26 -1.68
N LEU A 47 2.27 18.94 -1.85
CA LEU A 47 1.70 18.71 -3.17
C LEU A 47 1.77 19.95 -4.06
N TYR A 48 1.53 21.12 -3.48
CA TYR A 48 1.65 22.37 -4.21
C TYR A 48 3.08 22.60 -4.74
N GLN A 49 4.09 22.29 -3.92
CA GLN A 49 5.49 22.37 -4.35
C GLN A 49 5.83 21.29 -5.39
N LEU A 50 5.41 20.07 -5.19
CA LEU A 50 5.72 18.95 -6.09
C LEU A 50 5.09 19.13 -7.47
N TYR A 51 3.88 19.62 -7.55
CA TYR A 51 3.15 19.76 -8.81
C TYR A 51 3.39 21.10 -9.50
N LEU A 52 3.57 22.19 -8.77
CA LEU A 52 3.67 23.54 -9.32
C LEU A 52 5.06 24.17 -9.20
N GLY A 53 5.99 23.54 -8.49
CA GLY A 53 7.37 24.01 -8.34
C GLY A 53 7.52 25.31 -7.50
N LYS A 54 6.51 25.66 -6.70
CA LYS A 54 6.50 26.87 -5.87
C LYS A 54 5.81 26.62 -4.53
N PRO A 55 6.14 27.38 -3.48
CA PRO A 55 5.48 27.24 -2.19
C PRO A 55 4.00 27.69 -2.26
N HIS A 56 3.15 27.08 -1.43
CA HIS A 56 1.77 27.51 -1.25
C HIS A 56 1.75 28.89 -0.54
N GLY A 57 1.23 29.88 -1.21
CA GLY A 57 1.26 31.28 -0.71
C GLY A 57 0.22 31.61 0.36
N GLY A 58 -0.33 30.63 1.06
CA GLY A 58 -1.45 30.79 1.99
C GLY A 58 -2.79 30.41 1.35
N ARG A 59 -3.89 30.75 2.03
CA ARG A 59 -5.23 30.44 1.57
C ARG A 59 -5.55 31.17 0.27
N MET A 60 -5.88 30.44 -0.78
CA MET A 60 -6.32 31.05 -2.03
C MET A 60 -7.74 31.60 -1.88
N ASN A 61 -7.97 32.78 -2.41
CA ASN A 61 -9.33 33.32 -2.51
C ASN A 61 -9.90 32.97 -3.88
N ALA A 62 -10.54 31.81 -3.99
CA ALA A 62 -11.11 31.30 -5.21
C ALA A 62 -12.15 32.26 -5.85
N ALA A 63 -12.80 33.11 -5.04
CA ALA A 63 -13.77 34.08 -5.53
C ALA A 63 -13.15 35.22 -6.34
N LEU A 64 -11.86 35.47 -6.18
CA LEU A 64 -11.15 36.54 -6.85
C LEU A 64 -10.37 36.08 -8.10
N SER A 65 -10.30 34.76 -8.35
CA SER A 65 -9.57 34.22 -9.49
C SER A 65 -10.47 34.07 -10.72
N SER A 66 -9.98 34.56 -11.85
CA SER A 66 -10.60 34.32 -13.17
C SER A 66 -10.27 32.93 -13.74
N GLU A 67 -9.31 32.22 -13.13
CA GLU A 67 -8.80 30.93 -13.63
C GLU A 67 -9.37 29.75 -12.83
N LEU A 68 -10.67 29.45 -13.02
CA LEU A 68 -11.37 28.42 -12.25
C LEU A 68 -10.70 27.04 -12.32
N ALA A 69 -10.20 26.62 -13.48
CA ALA A 69 -9.55 25.31 -13.63
C ALA A 69 -8.29 25.19 -12.77
N THR A 70 -7.46 26.24 -12.71
CA THR A 70 -6.29 26.29 -11.84
C THR A 70 -6.70 26.21 -10.37
N ASN A 71 -7.76 26.89 -9.97
CA ASN A 71 -8.27 26.84 -8.60
C ASN A 71 -8.81 25.46 -8.25
N VAL A 72 -9.52 24.78 -9.14
CA VAL A 72 -9.97 23.40 -8.91
C VAL A 72 -8.79 22.47 -8.63
N LEU A 73 -7.72 22.58 -9.43
CA LEU A 73 -6.51 21.78 -9.22
C LEU A 73 -5.86 22.08 -7.86
N THR A 74 -5.66 23.35 -7.55
CA THR A 74 -4.92 23.75 -6.34
C THR A 74 -5.70 23.50 -5.05
N GLU A 75 -7.02 23.69 -5.06
CA GLU A 75 -7.88 23.31 -3.93
C GLU A 75 -7.93 21.79 -3.71
N SER A 76 -7.79 21.01 -4.78
CA SER A 76 -7.73 19.53 -4.69
C SER A 76 -6.42 19.01 -4.07
N PHE A 77 -5.40 19.85 -3.87
CA PHE A 77 -4.22 19.44 -3.10
C PHE A 77 -4.49 19.38 -1.59
N ASP A 78 -5.48 20.08 -1.10
CA ASP A 78 -5.85 20.05 0.32
C ASP A 78 -6.73 18.82 0.60
N PRO A 79 -6.28 17.86 1.42
CA PRO A 79 -7.04 16.65 1.72
C PRO A 79 -8.43 16.91 2.32
N ARG A 80 -8.65 18.08 2.92
CA ARG A 80 -9.95 18.47 3.49
C ARG A 80 -11.00 18.78 2.42
N ASN A 81 -10.56 19.10 1.20
CA ASN A 81 -11.42 19.38 0.05
C ASN A 81 -11.68 18.13 -0.81
N VAL A 82 -11.08 17.00 -0.46
CA VAL A 82 -11.18 15.74 -1.22
C VAL A 82 -12.01 14.75 -0.44
N THR A 83 -12.90 14.04 -1.13
CA THR A 83 -13.57 12.85 -0.60
C THR A 83 -12.94 11.60 -1.22
N LEU A 84 -12.54 10.65 -0.37
CA LEU A 84 -12.00 9.37 -0.81
C LEU A 84 -13.07 8.28 -0.67
N GLU A 85 -12.97 7.25 -1.49
CA GLU A 85 -13.93 6.14 -1.53
C GLU A 85 -14.24 5.55 -0.14
N PRO A 86 -13.27 5.34 0.78
CA PRO A 86 -13.56 4.82 2.11
C PRO A 86 -14.56 5.63 2.93
N GLU A 87 -14.68 6.92 2.69
CA GLU A 87 -15.62 7.80 3.40
C GLU A 87 -17.09 7.55 3.00
N TYR A 88 -17.30 6.79 1.93
CA TYR A 88 -18.62 6.35 1.50
C TYR A 88 -19.15 5.14 2.30
N TYR A 89 -18.27 4.38 2.96
CA TYR A 89 -18.64 3.15 3.64
C TYR A 89 -19.06 3.37 5.09
N GLY A 90 -20.17 2.76 5.50
CA GLY A 90 -20.74 2.94 6.83
C GLY A 90 -19.99 2.21 7.96
N ASP A 91 -19.07 1.32 7.64
CA ASP A 91 -18.23 0.57 8.59
C ASP A 91 -16.86 1.22 8.88
N ILE A 92 -16.65 2.44 8.39
CA ILE A 92 -15.45 3.22 8.64
C ILE A 92 -15.35 3.67 10.12
N ASP A 93 -14.16 3.53 10.71
CA ASP A 93 -13.82 4.25 11.93
C ASP A 93 -13.38 5.68 11.55
N ALA A 94 -14.31 6.61 11.66
CA ALA A 94 -14.13 7.99 11.20
C ALA A 94 -12.98 8.71 11.93
N GLU A 95 -12.74 8.43 13.21
CA GLU A 95 -11.66 9.06 13.99
C GLU A 95 -10.30 8.55 13.55
N GLN A 96 -10.15 7.25 13.41
CA GLN A 96 -8.91 6.65 12.92
C GLN A 96 -8.62 7.05 11.48
N TYR A 97 -9.66 7.09 10.64
CA TYR A 97 -9.50 7.45 9.23
C TYR A 97 -9.13 8.92 9.04
N ALA A 98 -9.74 9.83 9.80
CA ALA A 98 -9.46 11.26 9.71
C ALA A 98 -7.95 11.58 9.89
N ILE A 99 -7.28 10.89 10.80
CA ILE A 99 -5.84 11.06 11.04
C ILE A 99 -4.99 10.57 9.85
N ARG A 100 -5.47 9.56 9.13
CA ARG A 100 -4.74 8.88 8.03
C ARG A 100 -5.07 9.43 6.65
N LYS A 101 -6.27 9.93 6.45
CA LYS A 101 -6.76 10.46 5.17
C LYS A 101 -5.77 11.42 4.48
N PRO A 102 -5.17 12.41 5.16
CA PRO A 102 -4.20 13.29 4.51
C PRO A 102 -3.00 12.53 3.94
N LEU A 103 -2.52 11.52 4.65
CA LEU A 103 -1.37 10.72 4.23
C LEU A 103 -1.73 9.74 3.12
N ILE A 104 -2.95 9.19 3.13
CA ILE A 104 -3.49 8.35 2.06
C ILE A 104 -3.62 9.18 0.78
N TRP A 105 -4.14 10.40 0.87
CA TRP A 105 -4.19 11.31 -0.26
C TRP A 105 -2.80 11.66 -0.80
N PHE A 106 -1.83 11.91 0.10
CA PHE A 106 -0.44 12.16 -0.29
C PHE A 106 0.18 10.97 -1.01
N TRP A 107 -0.06 9.75 -0.51
CA TRP A 107 0.36 8.50 -1.16
C TRP A 107 -0.18 8.40 -2.59
N GLN A 108 -1.49 8.57 -2.75
CA GLN A 108 -2.14 8.47 -4.07
C GLN A 108 -1.64 9.55 -5.04
N MET A 109 -1.49 10.78 -4.58
CA MET A 109 -0.99 11.87 -5.41
C MET A 109 0.49 11.70 -5.76
N PHE A 110 1.31 11.24 -4.83
CA PHE A 110 2.70 10.91 -5.13
C PHE A 110 2.79 9.83 -6.23
N ASP A 111 2.00 8.79 -6.16
CA ASP A 111 1.99 7.72 -7.16
C ASP A 111 1.50 8.17 -8.54
N ARG A 112 0.63 9.18 -8.59
CA ARG A 112 0.16 9.79 -9.84
C ARG A 112 1.15 10.79 -10.44
N SER A 113 2.15 11.19 -9.69
CA SER A 113 3.24 12.06 -10.16
C SER A 113 4.36 11.22 -10.82
N PRO A 114 5.25 11.85 -11.63
CA PRO A 114 6.44 11.16 -12.15
C PRO A 114 7.34 10.56 -11.06
N LEU A 115 7.26 11.06 -9.82
CA LEU A 115 8.06 10.57 -8.69
C LEU A 115 7.66 9.15 -8.26
N GLY A 116 6.39 8.78 -8.42
CA GLY A 116 5.88 7.46 -8.07
C GLY A 116 6.57 6.32 -8.81
N LEU A 117 7.08 6.57 -10.02
CA LEU A 117 7.83 5.59 -10.82
C LEU A 117 9.30 5.48 -10.42
N ASN A 118 9.83 6.38 -9.59
CA ASN A 118 11.18 6.28 -9.06
C ASN A 118 11.22 5.21 -7.95
N HIS A 119 11.70 4.02 -8.25
CA HIS A 119 11.69 2.89 -7.32
C HIS A 119 12.46 3.20 -6.03
N TRP A 120 13.66 3.80 -6.13
CA TRP A 120 14.46 4.10 -4.93
C TRP A 120 13.74 5.07 -3.98
N LEU A 121 13.26 6.18 -4.50
CA LEU A 121 12.52 7.18 -3.73
C LEU A 121 11.15 6.64 -3.30
N GLY A 122 10.43 5.99 -4.22
CA GLY A 122 9.07 5.52 -3.99
C GLY A 122 8.99 4.44 -2.90
N PHE A 123 9.93 3.49 -2.84
CA PHE A 123 9.97 2.51 -1.76
C PHE A 123 10.12 3.18 -0.40
N LYS A 124 11.07 4.12 -0.27
CA LYS A 124 11.32 4.83 0.98
C LYS A 124 10.15 5.74 1.37
N PHE A 125 9.55 6.43 0.40
CA PHE A 125 8.40 7.29 0.63
C PHE A 125 7.18 6.49 1.13
N ARG A 126 6.84 5.38 0.44
CA ARG A 126 5.70 4.54 0.82
C ARG A 126 5.92 3.84 2.15
N CYS A 127 7.14 3.38 2.43
CA CYS A 127 7.46 2.83 3.74
C CYS A 127 7.36 3.89 4.85
N MET A 128 7.87 5.09 4.63
CA MET A 128 7.77 6.19 5.59
C MET A 128 6.30 6.53 5.88
N LEU A 129 5.46 6.70 4.86
CA LEU A 129 4.03 6.92 5.06
C LEU A 129 3.33 5.71 5.70
N GLY A 130 3.71 4.49 5.32
CA GLY A 130 3.13 3.26 5.87
C GLY A 130 3.25 3.17 7.39
N HIS A 131 4.35 3.64 7.98
CA HIS A 131 4.49 3.73 9.44
C HIS A 131 3.47 4.67 10.12
N HIS A 132 2.92 5.63 9.39
CA HIS A 132 1.91 6.56 9.91
C HIS A 132 0.48 6.15 9.53
N ILE A 133 0.30 5.30 8.53
CA ILE A 133 -1.01 4.89 7.99
C ILE A 133 -1.42 3.52 8.52
N PHE A 134 -0.54 2.52 8.40
CA PHE A 134 -0.88 1.12 8.69
C PHE A 134 -0.89 0.83 10.19
N ARG A 135 -1.59 -0.21 10.57
CA ARG A 135 -1.56 -0.72 11.95
C ARG A 135 -0.16 -1.12 12.35
N HIS A 136 0.55 -1.80 11.44
CA HIS A 136 1.95 -2.17 11.60
C HIS A 136 2.66 -2.17 10.26
N MET A 137 3.92 -1.72 10.27
CA MET A 137 4.82 -1.71 9.13
C MET A 137 6.18 -2.22 9.56
N GLY A 138 6.57 -3.38 9.02
CA GLY A 138 7.85 -4.03 9.29
C GLY A 138 9.04 -3.39 8.59
N LYS A 139 10.22 -3.96 8.81
CA LYS A 139 11.48 -3.55 8.19
C LYS A 139 11.68 -4.26 6.84
N GLY A 140 12.46 -3.66 5.95
CA GLY A 140 12.82 -4.27 4.66
C GLY A 140 11.64 -4.44 3.69
N VAL A 141 10.50 -3.81 3.97
CA VAL A 141 9.31 -3.87 3.12
C VAL A 141 9.55 -3.06 1.83
N LYS A 142 9.05 -3.59 0.71
CA LYS A 142 9.09 -2.95 -0.61
C LYS A 142 7.69 -2.82 -1.15
N ILE A 143 7.22 -1.59 -1.35
CA ILE A 143 5.90 -1.32 -1.92
C ILE A 143 6.09 -0.55 -3.22
N PHE A 144 5.69 -1.17 -4.33
CA PHE A 144 5.72 -0.56 -5.66
C PHE A 144 4.60 0.48 -5.81
N HIS A 145 4.61 1.19 -6.93
CA HIS A 145 3.61 2.22 -7.23
C HIS A 145 2.21 1.64 -7.48
N ASN A 146 1.21 2.47 -7.30
CA ASN A 146 -0.21 2.14 -7.48
C ASN A 146 -0.66 0.94 -6.62
N VAL A 147 -0.13 0.80 -5.42
CA VAL A 147 -0.73 -0.09 -4.43
C VAL A 147 -1.84 0.67 -3.73
N GLU A 148 -3.03 0.09 -3.77
CA GLU A 148 -4.24 0.65 -3.19
C GLU A 148 -4.65 -0.14 -1.94
N PHE A 149 -5.22 0.56 -0.97
CA PHE A 149 -5.78 -0.01 0.24
C PHE A 149 -6.98 0.84 0.70
N THR A 150 -7.88 0.26 1.48
CA THR A 150 -9.13 0.93 1.84
C THR A 150 -8.93 1.87 3.03
N TYR A 151 -8.65 1.34 4.21
CA TYR A 151 -8.55 2.15 5.43
C TYR A 151 -7.12 2.37 5.91
N GLY A 152 -6.24 1.42 5.68
CA GLY A 152 -4.87 1.39 6.18
C GLY A 152 -4.76 0.97 7.65
N TYR A 153 -5.67 1.39 8.52
CA TYR A 153 -5.60 1.07 9.95
C TYR A 153 -5.90 -0.40 10.29
N ASN A 154 -6.40 -1.19 9.35
CA ASN A 154 -6.60 -2.63 9.50
C ASN A 154 -5.53 -3.48 8.80
N LEU A 155 -4.50 -2.83 8.24
CA LEU A 155 -3.44 -3.49 7.49
C LEU A 155 -2.18 -3.66 8.34
N THR A 156 -1.74 -4.90 8.49
CA THR A 156 -0.46 -5.29 9.10
C THR A 156 0.46 -5.85 8.02
N ILE A 157 1.65 -5.28 7.88
CA ILE A 157 2.70 -5.74 6.97
C ILE A 157 3.95 -6.01 7.81
N GLU A 158 4.35 -7.27 7.90
CA GLU A 158 5.53 -7.69 8.62
C GLU A 158 6.82 -7.51 7.80
N ASP A 159 7.95 -7.92 8.38
CA ASP A 159 9.28 -7.70 7.81
C ASP A 159 9.44 -8.35 6.43
N ASN A 160 10.26 -7.75 5.59
CA ASN A 160 10.70 -8.28 4.29
C ASN A 160 9.58 -8.57 3.27
N CYS A 161 8.38 -8.04 3.47
CA CYS A 161 7.30 -8.17 2.50
C CYS A 161 7.58 -7.40 1.21
N THR A 162 7.12 -7.95 0.09
CA THR A 162 7.17 -7.27 -1.22
C THR A 162 5.77 -7.18 -1.82
N ILE A 163 5.28 -5.97 -2.03
CA ILE A 163 3.98 -5.70 -2.64
C ILE A 163 4.22 -5.00 -3.97
N HIS A 164 3.89 -5.69 -5.04
CA HIS A 164 4.13 -5.20 -6.39
C HIS A 164 3.08 -4.18 -6.84
N LYS A 165 3.28 -3.61 -8.03
CA LYS A 165 2.44 -2.54 -8.57
C LYS A 165 1.00 -3.00 -8.82
N ASN A 166 0.06 -2.06 -8.69
CA ASN A 166 -1.37 -2.25 -8.95
C ASN A 166 -1.99 -3.39 -8.11
N VAL A 167 -1.47 -3.63 -6.91
CA VAL A 167 -2.07 -4.54 -5.93
C VAL A 167 -3.15 -3.80 -5.18
N MET A 168 -4.30 -4.46 -4.95
CA MET A 168 -5.36 -4.00 -4.05
C MET A 168 -5.34 -4.80 -2.75
N LEU A 169 -5.27 -4.10 -1.63
CA LEU A 169 -5.38 -4.63 -0.27
C LEU A 169 -6.64 -4.03 0.36
N ASP A 170 -7.77 -4.69 0.21
CA ASP A 170 -9.03 -4.19 0.73
C ASP A 170 -9.18 -4.54 2.21
N ASP A 171 -8.63 -3.67 3.06
CA ASP A 171 -8.56 -3.81 4.52
C ASP A 171 -9.78 -3.25 5.26
N ARG A 172 -10.99 -3.45 4.73
CA ARG A 172 -12.23 -3.15 5.49
C ARG A 172 -12.32 -4.03 6.74
N GLY A 173 -12.03 -5.33 6.63
CA GLY A 173 -11.61 -6.17 7.74
C GLY A 173 -10.10 -6.16 7.90
N GLU A 174 -9.56 -7.03 8.75
CA GLU A 174 -8.13 -7.13 8.96
C GLU A 174 -7.42 -7.85 7.80
N ILE A 175 -6.27 -7.31 7.37
CA ILE A 175 -5.33 -8.00 6.49
C ILE A 175 -3.97 -8.09 7.18
N ILE A 176 -3.40 -9.30 7.20
CA ILE A 176 -2.05 -9.55 7.73
C ILE A 176 -1.20 -10.16 6.61
N LEU A 177 -0.13 -9.46 6.24
CA LEU A 177 0.93 -9.98 5.40
C LEU A 177 2.11 -10.35 6.31
N HIS A 178 2.31 -11.64 6.53
CA HIS A 178 3.38 -12.15 7.38
C HIS A 178 4.76 -12.05 6.71
N GLU A 179 5.81 -12.22 7.49
CA GLU A 179 7.21 -12.04 7.09
C GLU A 179 7.54 -12.70 5.75
N GLY A 180 8.20 -11.94 4.87
CA GLY A 180 8.67 -12.42 3.58
C GLY A 180 7.59 -12.71 2.55
N THR A 181 6.35 -12.32 2.82
CA THR A 181 5.23 -12.45 1.86
C THR A 181 5.50 -11.66 0.58
N SER A 182 5.12 -12.23 -0.55
CA SER A 182 5.17 -11.56 -1.86
C SER A 182 3.80 -11.54 -2.52
N VAL A 183 3.28 -10.35 -2.79
CA VAL A 183 2.03 -10.11 -3.53
C VAL A 183 2.39 -9.50 -4.87
N SER A 184 2.17 -10.23 -5.96
CA SER A 184 2.60 -9.83 -7.31
C SER A 184 1.62 -8.86 -7.98
N ASP A 185 2.06 -8.31 -9.12
CA ASP A 185 1.32 -7.29 -9.87
C ASP A 185 -0.15 -7.68 -10.11
N TYR A 186 -1.06 -6.73 -9.91
CA TYR A 186 -2.50 -6.85 -10.12
C TYR A 186 -3.19 -7.93 -9.28
N ALA A 187 -2.55 -8.44 -8.25
CA ALA A 187 -3.23 -9.34 -7.30
C ALA A 187 -4.12 -8.53 -6.35
N ASN A 188 -5.18 -9.18 -5.87
CA ASN A 188 -6.14 -8.56 -4.97
C ASN A 188 -6.31 -9.41 -3.71
N VAL A 189 -6.33 -8.76 -2.55
CA VAL A 189 -6.59 -9.38 -1.25
C VAL A 189 -7.77 -8.65 -0.60
N TYR A 190 -8.86 -9.36 -0.39
CA TYR A 190 -10.08 -8.82 0.19
C TYR A 190 -10.29 -9.33 1.61
N SER A 191 -10.84 -8.47 2.47
CA SER A 191 -11.21 -8.80 3.85
C SER A 191 -12.68 -8.50 4.17
N HIS A 192 -13.50 -8.19 3.17
CA HIS A 192 -14.95 -8.07 3.31
C HIS A 192 -15.69 -8.85 2.22
N THR A 193 -16.96 -9.14 2.48
CA THR A 193 -17.87 -9.77 1.51
C THR A 193 -19.27 -9.20 1.71
N HIS A 194 -20.06 -9.21 0.64
CA HIS A 194 -21.48 -8.87 0.68
C HIS A 194 -22.36 -10.11 0.77
N ASP A 195 -23.54 -9.99 1.39
CA ASP A 195 -24.55 -11.03 1.31
C ASP A 195 -25.06 -11.13 -0.13
N ILE A 196 -25.31 -12.37 -0.58
CA ILE A 196 -25.75 -12.63 -1.96
C ILE A 196 -27.18 -12.19 -2.24
N ASN A 197 -28.02 -12.06 -1.21
CA ASN A 197 -29.42 -11.66 -1.33
C ASN A 197 -29.62 -10.17 -0.98
N VAL A 198 -28.80 -9.64 -0.05
CA VAL A 198 -28.91 -8.28 0.45
C VAL A 198 -27.55 -7.59 0.32
N GLN A 199 -27.31 -6.96 -0.83
CA GLN A 199 -26.01 -6.36 -1.15
C GLN A 199 -25.52 -5.35 -0.10
N ALA A 200 -26.44 -4.68 0.62
CA ALA A 200 -26.10 -3.72 1.67
C ALA A 200 -25.51 -4.40 2.92
N ASP A 201 -25.74 -5.70 3.11
CA ASP A 201 -25.20 -6.43 4.25
C ASP A 201 -23.77 -6.84 3.98
N VAL A 202 -22.86 -6.22 4.75
CA VAL A 202 -21.41 -6.42 4.64
C VAL A 202 -20.91 -7.23 5.83
N THR A 203 -20.05 -8.19 5.57
CA THR A 203 -19.35 -8.96 6.60
C THR A 203 -17.85 -8.82 6.43
N ASN A 204 -17.17 -8.30 7.44
CA ASN A 204 -15.71 -8.22 7.49
C ASN A 204 -15.14 -9.53 8.02
N LYS A 205 -14.13 -10.08 7.33
CA LYS A 205 -13.44 -11.34 7.68
C LYS A 205 -11.94 -11.14 7.53
N GLY A 206 -11.19 -11.42 8.58
CA GLY A 206 -9.73 -11.36 8.54
C GLY A 206 -9.15 -12.25 7.43
N THR A 207 -8.17 -11.75 6.70
CA THR A 207 -7.47 -12.45 5.63
C THR A 207 -5.98 -12.39 5.90
N GLU A 208 -5.31 -13.55 5.88
CA GLU A 208 -3.90 -13.66 6.20
C GLU A 208 -3.12 -14.31 5.07
N ILE A 209 -1.96 -13.74 4.76
CA ILE A 209 -0.99 -14.32 3.84
C ILE A 209 0.23 -14.72 4.66
N GLY A 210 0.40 -16.03 4.87
CA GLY A 210 1.36 -16.62 5.78
C GLY A 210 2.82 -16.37 5.40
N PRO A 211 3.76 -16.66 6.31
CA PRO A 211 5.18 -16.37 6.12
C PRO A 211 5.71 -16.96 4.81
N ARG A 212 6.46 -16.15 4.04
CA ARG A 212 7.07 -16.53 2.76
C ARG A 212 6.07 -17.05 1.70
N ALA A 213 4.77 -16.85 1.92
CA ALA A 213 3.75 -17.20 0.92
C ALA A 213 3.77 -16.23 -0.27
N ARG A 214 3.24 -16.70 -1.38
CA ARG A 214 3.22 -15.92 -2.63
C ARG A 214 1.82 -15.90 -3.22
N VAL A 215 1.29 -14.70 -3.41
CA VAL A 215 0.10 -14.44 -4.23
C VAL A 215 0.59 -13.93 -5.57
N THR A 216 0.42 -14.69 -6.65
CA THR A 216 1.05 -14.35 -7.93
C THR A 216 0.14 -13.54 -8.83
N TYR A 217 0.61 -13.18 -10.03
CA TYR A 217 -0.02 -12.21 -10.94
C TYR A 217 -1.53 -12.40 -11.11
N HIS A 218 -2.31 -11.33 -10.95
CA HIS A 218 -3.76 -11.31 -11.12
C HIS A 218 -4.52 -12.34 -10.26
N ALA A 219 -3.88 -12.90 -9.24
CA ALA A 219 -4.57 -13.81 -8.33
C ALA A 219 -5.42 -13.03 -7.33
N THR A 220 -6.49 -13.65 -6.87
CA THR A 220 -7.43 -13.04 -5.91
C THR A 220 -7.60 -13.91 -4.69
N VAL A 221 -7.44 -13.31 -3.51
CA VAL A 221 -7.72 -13.93 -2.22
C VAL A 221 -9.01 -13.31 -1.67
N LEU A 222 -10.05 -14.11 -1.50
CA LEU A 222 -11.33 -13.65 -0.96
C LEU A 222 -11.29 -13.56 0.57
N ALA A 223 -12.19 -12.76 1.10
CA ALA A 223 -12.34 -12.49 2.53
C ALA A 223 -12.42 -13.78 3.36
N GLY A 224 -11.56 -13.87 4.39
CA GLY A 224 -11.47 -15.05 5.26
C GLY A 224 -10.71 -16.24 4.67
N ALA A 225 -10.17 -16.14 3.44
CA ALA A 225 -9.24 -17.13 2.93
C ALA A 225 -7.84 -16.85 3.47
N HIS A 226 -7.15 -17.91 3.90
CA HIS A 226 -5.78 -17.83 4.40
C HIS A 226 -4.83 -18.55 3.44
N ILE A 227 -3.71 -17.94 3.11
CA ILE A 227 -2.66 -18.56 2.34
C ILE A 227 -1.58 -19.04 3.31
N GLY A 228 -1.43 -20.34 3.46
CA GLY A 228 -0.54 -20.94 4.45
C GLY A 228 0.93 -20.60 4.23
N GLU A 229 1.74 -20.86 5.26
CA GLU A 229 3.20 -20.65 5.21
C GLU A 229 3.82 -21.24 3.95
N ASN A 230 4.64 -20.45 3.26
CA ASN A 230 5.36 -20.86 2.04
C ASN A 230 4.45 -21.44 0.93
N ALA A 231 3.14 -21.26 1.04
CA ALA A 231 2.21 -21.63 -0.02
C ALA A 231 2.32 -20.69 -1.23
N MET A 232 1.69 -21.06 -2.32
CA MET A 232 1.64 -20.23 -3.52
C MET A 232 0.26 -20.30 -4.15
N LEU A 233 -0.38 -19.16 -4.29
CA LEU A 233 -1.53 -19.01 -5.16
C LEU A 233 -1.03 -18.65 -6.56
N GLY A 234 -1.22 -19.55 -7.53
CA GLY A 234 -0.74 -19.39 -8.90
C GLY A 234 -1.47 -18.27 -9.64
N ALA A 235 -0.87 -17.80 -10.73
CA ALA A 235 -1.41 -16.70 -11.52
C ALA A 235 -2.87 -16.93 -11.93
N MET A 236 -3.70 -15.87 -11.89
CA MET A 236 -5.14 -15.93 -12.14
C MET A 236 -5.92 -16.85 -11.19
N GLY A 237 -5.30 -17.33 -10.11
CA GLY A 237 -5.94 -18.21 -9.13
C GLY A 237 -6.91 -17.44 -8.23
N LEU A 238 -8.06 -18.07 -7.90
CA LEU A 238 -9.05 -17.53 -6.97
C LEU A 238 -9.11 -18.38 -5.70
N ALA A 239 -8.54 -17.89 -4.60
CA ALA A 239 -8.64 -18.54 -3.30
C ALA A 239 -9.97 -18.19 -2.63
N THR A 240 -10.89 -19.15 -2.60
CA THR A 240 -12.19 -19.06 -1.92
C THR A 240 -12.19 -19.77 -0.57
N LYS A 241 -11.10 -20.48 -0.26
CA LYS A 241 -10.88 -21.28 0.94
C LYS A 241 -9.39 -21.21 1.30
N PRO A 242 -9.02 -21.58 2.53
CA PRO A 242 -7.62 -21.64 2.92
C PRO A 242 -6.77 -22.52 1.97
N VAL A 243 -5.55 -22.07 1.70
CA VAL A 243 -4.53 -22.81 0.98
C VAL A 243 -3.53 -23.34 2.00
N GLU A 244 -3.36 -24.67 2.02
CA GLU A 244 -2.48 -25.33 2.98
C GLU A 244 -1.01 -24.89 2.85
N PRO A 245 -0.24 -24.91 3.96
CA PRO A 245 1.18 -24.61 3.92
C PRO A 245 1.94 -25.46 2.90
N PHE A 246 2.90 -24.83 2.22
CA PHE A 246 3.76 -25.47 1.19
C PHE A 246 3.02 -26.01 -0.04
N VAL A 247 1.74 -25.70 -0.21
CA VAL A 247 0.96 -26.11 -1.38
C VAL A 247 0.98 -25.03 -2.45
N VAL A 248 1.07 -25.44 -3.72
CA VAL A 248 0.78 -24.58 -4.87
C VAL A 248 -0.65 -24.84 -5.31
N SER A 249 -1.51 -23.83 -5.19
CA SER A 249 -2.90 -23.87 -5.62
C SER A 249 -3.10 -23.01 -6.88
N VAL A 250 -3.88 -23.51 -7.83
CA VAL A 250 -4.15 -22.84 -9.12
C VAL A 250 -5.60 -23.00 -9.55
N GLY A 251 -6.06 -22.10 -10.39
CA GLY A 251 -7.38 -22.16 -11.05
C GLY A 251 -8.48 -21.38 -10.34
N ILE A 252 -9.69 -21.44 -10.84
CA ILE A 252 -10.89 -20.74 -10.39
C ILE A 252 -12.03 -21.76 -10.17
N PRO A 253 -12.39 -22.11 -8.91
CA PRO A 253 -11.66 -21.80 -7.68
C PRO A 253 -10.31 -22.52 -7.61
N ALA A 254 -9.37 -21.96 -6.84
CA ALA A 254 -8.04 -22.52 -6.69
C ALA A 254 -8.07 -23.87 -5.96
N LYS A 255 -7.33 -24.84 -6.51
CA LYS A 255 -7.15 -26.17 -5.92
C LYS A 255 -5.68 -26.50 -5.83
N GLY A 256 -5.29 -27.18 -4.74
CA GLY A 256 -3.93 -27.69 -4.56
C GLY A 256 -3.52 -28.61 -5.71
N LYS A 257 -2.40 -28.37 -6.33
CA LYS A 257 -1.86 -29.12 -7.46
C LYS A 257 -0.49 -29.70 -7.20
N LEU A 258 0.34 -29.00 -6.46
CA LEU A 258 1.72 -29.39 -6.20
C LEU A 258 2.06 -29.15 -4.73
N GLN A 259 2.85 -30.05 -4.17
CA GLN A 259 3.50 -29.87 -2.87
C GLN A 259 4.91 -29.35 -3.09
N LYS A 260 5.27 -28.25 -2.44
CA LYS A 260 6.64 -27.72 -2.48
C LYS A 260 7.58 -28.63 -1.70
N ASN A 261 8.82 -28.72 -2.17
CA ASN A 261 9.89 -29.36 -1.41
C ASN A 261 10.30 -28.42 -0.25
N ARG A 262 10.03 -28.82 1.00
CA ARG A 262 10.28 -28.02 2.20
C ARG A 262 11.75 -27.66 2.35
N GLN A 263 12.65 -28.61 2.26
CA GLN A 263 14.08 -28.37 2.43
C GLN A 263 14.63 -27.33 1.44
N ARG A 264 14.21 -27.43 0.16
CA ARG A 264 14.64 -26.50 -0.86
C ARG A 264 14.03 -25.10 -0.70
N SER A 265 12.80 -25.00 -0.23
CA SER A 265 12.15 -23.71 -0.03
C SER A 265 12.62 -22.98 1.24
N GLU A 266 13.00 -23.72 2.28
CA GLU A 266 13.56 -23.16 3.52
C GLU A 266 15.03 -22.73 3.38
N SER A 267 15.79 -23.39 2.49
CA SER A 267 17.19 -23.04 2.21
C SER A 267 17.35 -21.94 1.14
N ALA A 268 16.25 -21.52 0.50
CA ALA A 268 16.30 -20.40 -0.42
C ALA A 268 16.57 -19.10 0.37
N PRO A 269 17.59 -18.29 -0.02
CA PRO A 269 17.80 -17.00 0.62
C PRO A 269 16.50 -16.20 0.54
N SER A 270 16.09 -15.59 1.66
CA SER A 270 15.05 -14.57 1.66
C SER A 270 15.40 -13.55 0.59
N SER A 271 14.42 -13.08 -0.18
CA SER A 271 14.63 -12.10 -1.26
C SER A 271 15.39 -10.91 -0.69
N ASP A 272 16.69 -10.83 -1.03
CA ASP A 272 17.72 -10.11 -0.31
C ASP A 272 17.33 -8.70 0.08
N ILE A 273 17.58 -8.46 1.34
CA ILE A 273 17.74 -7.22 2.05
C ILE A 273 18.50 -6.22 1.16
N LEU A 274 17.76 -5.30 0.56
CA LEU A 274 18.31 -3.99 0.28
C LEU A 274 18.31 -3.26 1.62
N GLU A 275 19.49 -3.17 2.24
CA GLU A 275 19.67 -2.34 3.43
C GLU A 275 19.03 -0.97 3.21
N ALA A 276 18.19 -0.60 4.17
CA ALA A 276 17.40 0.61 4.17
C ALA A 276 18.24 1.89 4.19
#